data_7326e29bb2c5538916f92a134e3fe325
#
_entry.id   7326e29bb2c5538916f92a134e3fe325
#
_cell.length_a   1.000
_cell.length_b   1.000
_cell.length_c   1.000
_cell.angle_alpha   90.00
_cell.angle_beta   90.00
_cell.angle_gamma   90.00
#
_symmetry.space_group_name_H-M   'P 1'
#
loop_
_entity.id
_entity.type
_entity.pdbx_description
1 polymer ?
#
loop_
_entity_poly.entity_id
_entity_poly.type
_entity_poly.pdbx_seq_one_letter_code
_entity_poly.pdbx_strand_id
1 'polypeptide(L)'
;MNDFIQYILCLLQRGICFVVPAVLLCVLVLAAGWGISRKKGWRFPWRRAIALLLLISWLGLTLFVTLFRGEPGARQWNFHLFLAWREAWNQFALRAWLNVLLNIALFVPLGILLPLLSRVFRKWYAVLLAGFGSSLAIELVQLTTARGMFDVDDLFTNTLGTMVGRSIVMLVLSALERKDVWKVKSLAYLFIPMALILVLAGIFVGYAVKPYGNLQDAPAVTANLKNVRWELGFAPQEEPVTAWVYEVGRLDQAACEQFGTQFAPKVGFSVEDIYYYDDTIWFGNHSSGDFLFVNRLDGTWEYNLGRETTPVFDVHPEEIRSEDILDALHQLWIEVPEDIQFTIQSPDKNEFFTASAEVELVPGAEKQWYGTLQCDLHYQDGKTELDQIDYRIVTLLPCREESILSPAQAVQELYDGHSFQGGILEYYQVPQVTVLSCALEWKGDTKGFYQPVYRLELQLQDQGRMTDYVSALK
;
A
#
# COMPACT_ATOMS: atom_id res chain seq x y z
N MET A 1 10.26 2.14 -12.74
CA MET A 1 10.07 1.26 -13.92
C MET A 1 10.96 0.01 -13.84
N ASN A 2 12.23 0.12 -13.39
CA ASN A 2 13.09 -1.06 -13.20
C ASN A 2 12.56 -2.04 -12.15
N ASP A 3 12.00 -1.55 -11.06
CA ASP A 3 11.57 -2.37 -9.92
C ASP A 3 10.32 -3.18 -10.22
N PHE A 4 9.39 -2.60 -10.98
CA PHE A 4 8.26 -3.33 -11.52
C PHE A 4 8.72 -4.46 -12.42
N ILE A 5 9.71 -4.19 -13.29
CA ILE A 5 10.31 -5.21 -14.16
C ILE A 5 11.03 -6.25 -13.31
N GLN A 6 11.76 -5.88 -12.25
CA GLN A 6 12.42 -6.81 -11.35
C GLN A 6 11.43 -7.62 -10.52
N TYR A 7 10.37 -7.01 -10.00
CA TYR A 7 9.28 -7.72 -9.31
C TYR A 7 8.58 -8.73 -10.23
N ILE A 8 8.24 -8.32 -11.45
CA ILE A 8 7.69 -9.22 -12.47
C ILE A 8 8.69 -10.29 -12.86
N LEU A 9 9.97 -9.96 -13.01
CA LEU A 9 11.02 -10.93 -13.31
C LEU A 9 11.22 -11.95 -12.17
N CYS A 10 11.17 -11.51 -10.91
CA CYS A 10 11.23 -12.40 -9.75
C CYS A 10 10.01 -13.33 -9.68
N LEU A 11 8.81 -12.79 -9.91
CA LEU A 11 7.58 -13.60 -10.04
C LEU A 11 7.67 -14.57 -11.23
N LEU A 12 8.17 -14.12 -12.36
CA LEU A 12 8.39 -14.95 -13.54
C LEU A 12 9.47 -16.01 -13.31
N GLN A 13 10.58 -15.67 -12.66
CA GLN A 13 11.64 -16.64 -12.33
C GLN A 13 11.13 -17.73 -11.38
N ARG A 14 10.39 -17.36 -10.33
CA ARG A 14 9.73 -18.35 -9.44
C ARG A 14 8.66 -19.13 -10.19
N GLY A 15 7.90 -18.49 -11.09
CA GLY A 15 6.87 -19.13 -11.92
C GLY A 15 7.45 -20.02 -13.03
N ILE A 16 8.59 -19.69 -13.62
CA ILE A 16 9.21 -20.46 -14.72
C ILE A 16 9.48 -21.90 -14.31
N CYS A 17 9.93 -22.14 -13.06
CA CYS A 17 10.16 -23.49 -12.54
C CYS A 17 8.91 -24.37 -12.55
N PHE A 18 7.70 -23.78 -12.54
CA PHE A 18 6.42 -24.50 -12.61
C PHE A 18 5.80 -24.44 -14.01
N VAL A 19 5.92 -23.31 -14.69
CA VAL A 19 5.34 -23.10 -16.03
C VAL A 19 6.00 -23.97 -17.07
N VAL A 20 7.34 -24.11 -17.05
CA VAL A 20 8.07 -24.93 -18.03
C VAL A 20 7.68 -26.40 -17.94
N PRO A 21 7.69 -27.08 -16.78
CA PRO A 21 7.19 -28.45 -16.66
C PRO A 21 5.71 -28.60 -17.05
N ALA A 22 4.87 -27.64 -16.70
CA ALA A 22 3.45 -27.66 -17.07
C ALA A 22 3.25 -27.56 -18.58
N VAL A 23 3.98 -26.67 -19.26
CA VAL A 23 3.96 -26.55 -20.73
C VAL A 23 4.48 -27.82 -21.40
N LEU A 24 5.58 -28.40 -20.92
CA LEU A 24 6.11 -29.67 -21.44
C LEU A 24 5.10 -30.81 -21.28
N LEU A 25 4.46 -30.90 -20.08
CA LEU A 25 3.40 -31.89 -19.86
C LEU A 25 2.22 -31.67 -20.82
N CYS A 26 1.82 -30.42 -21.03
CA CYS A 26 0.77 -30.09 -22.00
C CYS A 26 1.13 -30.53 -23.43
N VAL A 27 2.36 -30.27 -23.87
CA VAL A 27 2.83 -30.69 -25.18
C VAL A 27 2.83 -32.24 -25.31
N LEU A 28 3.28 -32.95 -24.28
CA LEU A 28 3.28 -34.42 -24.25
C LEU A 28 1.85 -34.99 -24.31
N VAL A 29 0.89 -34.41 -23.54
CA VAL A 29 -0.53 -34.81 -23.56
C VAL A 29 -1.16 -34.56 -24.92
N LEU A 30 -0.86 -33.42 -25.56
CA LEU A 30 -1.32 -33.14 -26.94
C LEU A 30 -0.75 -34.10 -27.94
N ALA A 31 0.54 -34.39 -27.87
CA ALA A 31 1.23 -35.34 -28.77
C ALA A 31 0.69 -36.76 -28.61
N ALA A 32 0.47 -37.22 -27.37
CA ALA A 32 -0.11 -38.51 -27.07
C ALA A 32 -1.56 -38.62 -27.58
N GLY A 33 -2.39 -37.60 -27.32
CA GLY A 33 -3.76 -37.54 -27.80
C GLY A 33 -3.87 -37.55 -29.34
N TRP A 34 -2.97 -36.79 -29.99
CA TRP A 34 -2.86 -36.82 -31.46
C TRP A 34 -2.43 -38.22 -32.00
N GLY A 35 -1.43 -38.85 -31.38
CA GLY A 35 -0.97 -40.15 -31.74
C GLY A 35 -2.07 -41.25 -31.65
N ILE A 36 -2.84 -41.21 -30.55
CA ILE A 36 -3.99 -42.11 -30.33
C ILE A 36 -5.08 -41.84 -31.37
N SER A 37 -5.42 -40.58 -31.63
CA SER A 37 -6.44 -40.22 -32.61
C SER A 37 -6.05 -40.66 -34.02
N ARG A 38 -4.76 -40.50 -34.38
CA ARG A 38 -4.22 -40.94 -35.68
C ARG A 38 -4.32 -42.47 -35.83
N LYS A 39 -4.00 -43.22 -34.77
CA LYS A 39 -4.12 -44.72 -34.79
C LYS A 39 -5.57 -45.19 -34.95
N LYS A 40 -6.53 -44.43 -34.39
CA LYS A 40 -7.97 -44.73 -34.45
C LYS A 40 -8.68 -44.14 -35.68
N GLY A 41 -7.98 -43.42 -36.55
CA GLY A 41 -8.58 -42.75 -37.71
C GLY A 41 -9.46 -41.54 -37.36
N TRP A 42 -9.37 -41.02 -36.13
CA TRP A 42 -10.17 -39.91 -35.68
C TRP A 42 -9.52 -38.58 -36.02
N ARG A 43 -10.36 -37.56 -36.31
CA ARG A 43 -9.87 -36.17 -36.43
C ARG A 43 -9.62 -35.60 -35.04
N PHE A 44 -8.36 -35.29 -34.74
CA PHE A 44 -8.00 -34.70 -33.45
C PHE A 44 -8.53 -33.27 -33.33
N PRO A 45 -9.32 -32.93 -32.25
CA PRO A 45 -9.94 -31.63 -32.12
C PRO A 45 -8.95 -30.58 -31.53
N TRP A 46 -7.91 -30.22 -32.27
CA TRP A 46 -6.81 -29.39 -31.83
C TRP A 46 -7.27 -28.12 -31.07
N ARG A 47 -8.23 -27.38 -31.60
CA ARG A 47 -8.73 -26.14 -30.98
C ARG A 47 -9.23 -26.35 -29.57
N ARG A 48 -10.04 -27.38 -29.33
CA ARG A 48 -10.58 -27.71 -28.00
C ARG A 48 -9.52 -28.29 -27.08
N ALA A 49 -8.61 -29.11 -27.61
CA ALA A 49 -7.55 -29.71 -26.83
C ALA A 49 -6.56 -28.64 -26.32
N ILE A 50 -6.15 -27.71 -27.17
CA ILE A 50 -5.31 -26.58 -26.79
C ILE A 50 -6.02 -25.69 -25.77
N ALA A 51 -7.29 -25.32 -26.01
CA ALA A 51 -8.05 -24.47 -25.08
C ALA A 51 -8.23 -25.13 -23.70
N LEU A 52 -8.45 -26.46 -23.66
CA LEU A 52 -8.55 -27.21 -22.41
C LEU A 52 -7.23 -27.23 -21.65
N LEU A 53 -6.11 -27.48 -22.35
CA LEU A 53 -4.79 -27.47 -21.71
C LEU A 53 -4.41 -26.11 -21.18
N LEU A 54 -4.67 -25.04 -21.95
CA LEU A 54 -4.47 -23.68 -21.47
C LEU A 54 -5.36 -23.36 -20.26
N LEU A 55 -6.59 -23.88 -20.22
CA LEU A 55 -7.47 -23.71 -19.06
C LEU A 55 -6.93 -24.44 -17.82
N ILE A 56 -6.44 -25.67 -17.97
CA ILE A 56 -5.81 -26.41 -16.87
C ILE A 56 -4.55 -25.70 -16.40
N SER A 57 -3.70 -25.23 -17.33
CA SER A 57 -2.50 -24.46 -16.98
C SER A 57 -2.83 -23.16 -16.27
N TRP A 58 -3.85 -22.43 -16.74
CA TRP A 58 -4.34 -21.24 -16.07
C TRP A 58 -4.83 -21.54 -14.66
N LEU A 59 -5.64 -22.59 -14.48
CA LEU A 59 -6.12 -22.99 -13.16
C LEU A 59 -4.97 -23.35 -12.22
N GLY A 60 -3.99 -24.13 -12.70
CA GLY A 60 -2.80 -24.44 -11.91
C GLY A 60 -2.00 -23.22 -11.51
N LEU A 61 -1.77 -22.28 -12.44
CA LEU A 61 -1.09 -21.01 -12.16
C LEU A 61 -1.87 -20.16 -11.15
N THR A 62 -3.18 -20.03 -11.34
CA THR A 62 -4.04 -19.25 -10.44
C THR A 62 -4.01 -19.82 -9.03
N LEU A 63 -4.22 -21.13 -8.87
CA LEU A 63 -4.14 -21.79 -7.56
C LEU A 63 -2.75 -21.64 -6.93
N PHE A 64 -1.68 -21.72 -7.72
CA PHE A 64 -0.34 -21.50 -7.22
C PHE A 64 -0.15 -20.07 -6.70
N VAL A 65 -0.50 -19.07 -7.50
CA VAL A 65 -0.36 -17.65 -7.11
C VAL A 65 -1.23 -17.28 -5.91
N THR A 66 -2.44 -17.86 -5.82
CA THR A 66 -3.39 -17.48 -4.75
C THR A 66 -3.19 -18.26 -3.45
N LEU A 67 -2.72 -19.52 -3.49
CA LEU A 67 -2.63 -20.37 -2.30
C LEU A 67 -1.20 -20.53 -1.75
N PHE A 68 -0.17 -20.28 -2.57
CA PHE A 68 1.22 -20.50 -2.16
C PHE A 68 2.02 -19.19 -2.01
N ARG A 69 1.33 -18.05 -1.97
CA ARG A 69 1.97 -16.74 -1.82
C ARG A 69 2.44 -16.45 -0.38
N GLY A 70 1.84 -17.10 0.63
CA GLY A 70 2.15 -16.85 2.04
C GLY A 70 2.06 -18.11 2.90
N GLU A 71 2.58 -18.00 4.13
CA GLU A 71 2.41 -19.00 5.18
C GLU A 71 0.95 -19.00 5.69
N PRO A 72 0.44 -20.15 6.18
CA PRO A 72 -0.87 -20.19 6.82
C PRO A 72 -0.92 -19.26 8.03
N GLY A 73 -1.93 -18.40 8.08
CA GLY A 73 -2.12 -17.43 9.15
C GLY A 73 -3.48 -17.55 9.82
N ALA A 74 -3.98 -16.45 10.38
CA ALA A 74 -5.35 -16.36 10.89
C ALA A 74 -6.35 -16.32 9.74
N ARG A 75 -7.53 -16.93 9.97
CA ARG A 75 -8.65 -16.79 9.03
C ARG A 75 -9.17 -15.37 9.07
N GLN A 76 -9.14 -14.70 7.93
CA GLN A 76 -9.59 -13.32 7.79
C GLN A 76 -10.61 -13.21 6.65
N TRP A 77 -11.48 -12.21 6.74
CA TRP A 77 -12.45 -11.90 5.70
C TRP A 77 -12.66 -10.40 5.58
N ASN A 78 -12.84 -9.95 4.37
CA ASN A 78 -13.23 -8.59 4.03
C ASN A 78 -14.54 -8.61 3.23
N PHE A 79 -15.56 -7.93 3.76
CA PHE A 79 -16.86 -7.77 3.10
C PHE A 79 -17.08 -6.35 2.55
N HIS A 80 -16.09 -5.46 2.65
CA HIS A 80 -16.20 -4.10 2.14
C HIS A 80 -15.87 -4.07 0.65
N LEU A 81 -16.91 -3.94 -0.18
CA LEU A 81 -16.76 -3.83 -1.63
C LEU A 81 -16.03 -2.51 -1.99
N PHE A 82 -15.10 -2.58 -2.93
CA PHE A 82 -14.21 -1.50 -3.38
C PHE A 82 -13.21 -1.01 -2.33
N LEU A 83 -12.89 -1.82 -1.31
CA LEU A 83 -11.85 -1.48 -0.33
C LEU A 83 -10.48 -1.33 -1.03
N ALA A 84 -10.05 -2.33 -1.79
CA ALA A 84 -8.77 -2.30 -2.52
C ALA A 84 -8.68 -1.12 -3.52
N TRP A 85 -9.80 -0.71 -4.13
CA TRP A 85 -9.85 0.45 -5.02
C TRP A 85 -9.70 1.77 -4.27
N ARG A 86 -10.30 1.87 -3.08
CA ARG A 86 -10.21 3.07 -2.21
C ARG A 86 -8.81 3.18 -1.61
N GLU A 87 -8.23 2.08 -1.17
CA GLU A 87 -6.83 2.04 -0.71
C GLU A 87 -5.88 2.44 -1.84
N ALA A 88 -6.08 1.89 -3.05
CA ALA A 88 -5.29 2.27 -4.21
C ALA A 88 -5.47 3.76 -4.58
N TRP A 89 -6.66 4.34 -4.37
CA TRP A 89 -6.91 5.77 -4.51
C TRP A 89 -6.18 6.58 -3.45
N ASN A 90 -6.25 6.20 -2.17
CA ASN A 90 -5.61 6.94 -1.07
C ASN A 90 -4.08 6.91 -1.18
N GLN A 91 -3.51 5.75 -1.41
CA GLN A 91 -2.06 5.61 -1.58
C GLN A 91 -1.56 6.20 -2.89
N PHE A 92 -2.37 6.16 -3.93
CA PHE A 92 -2.07 6.53 -5.32
C PHE A 92 -0.70 6.01 -5.81
N ALA A 93 -0.31 4.85 -5.34
CA ALA A 93 0.93 4.17 -5.64
C ALA A 93 0.74 3.15 -6.77
N LEU A 94 1.76 3.00 -7.62
CA LEU A 94 1.73 2.05 -8.75
C LEU A 94 1.42 0.63 -8.28
N ARG A 95 2.03 0.20 -7.17
CA ARG A 95 1.86 -1.15 -6.61
C ARG A 95 0.41 -1.41 -6.18
N ALA A 96 -0.24 -0.44 -5.55
CA ALA A 96 -1.63 -0.56 -5.12
C ALA A 96 -2.57 -0.72 -6.33
N TRP A 97 -2.41 0.09 -7.38
CA TRP A 97 -3.17 -0.05 -8.62
C TRP A 97 -2.87 -1.34 -9.36
N LEU A 98 -1.61 -1.80 -9.36
CA LEU A 98 -1.24 -3.07 -9.97
C LEU A 98 -1.91 -4.26 -9.29
N ASN A 99 -2.07 -4.26 -7.98
CA ASN A 99 -2.80 -5.33 -7.29
C ASN A 99 -4.24 -5.46 -7.82
N VAL A 100 -4.96 -4.34 -7.96
CA VAL A 100 -6.32 -4.33 -8.53
C VAL A 100 -6.33 -4.82 -9.98
N LEU A 101 -5.41 -4.30 -10.82
CA LEU A 101 -5.35 -4.64 -12.25
C LEU A 101 -4.89 -6.07 -12.49
N LEU A 102 -3.98 -6.60 -11.67
CA LEU A 102 -3.51 -7.97 -11.79
C LEU A 102 -4.58 -8.99 -11.41
N ASN A 103 -5.45 -8.70 -10.43
CA ASN A 103 -6.61 -9.55 -10.13
C ASN A 103 -7.56 -9.60 -11.33
N ILE A 104 -7.86 -8.46 -11.96
CA ILE A 104 -8.64 -8.44 -13.20
C ILE A 104 -7.93 -9.26 -14.30
N ALA A 105 -6.64 -9.01 -14.52
CA ALA A 105 -5.87 -9.65 -15.58
C ALA A 105 -5.74 -11.16 -15.40
N LEU A 106 -5.63 -11.64 -14.17
CA LEU A 106 -5.52 -13.06 -13.82
C LEU A 106 -6.71 -13.88 -14.37
N PHE A 107 -7.90 -13.30 -14.40
CA PHE A 107 -9.12 -13.99 -14.84
C PHE A 107 -9.51 -13.73 -16.32
N VAL A 108 -8.81 -12.83 -17.03
CA VAL A 108 -9.01 -12.62 -18.48
C VAL A 108 -8.85 -13.91 -19.28
N PRO A 109 -7.82 -14.78 -19.04
CA PRO A 109 -7.68 -16.04 -19.77
C PRO A 109 -8.89 -16.98 -19.62
N LEU A 110 -9.50 -17.06 -18.43
CA LEU A 110 -10.71 -17.84 -18.23
C LEU A 110 -11.84 -17.38 -19.16
N GLY A 111 -12.04 -16.06 -19.22
CA GLY A 111 -13.05 -15.45 -20.08
C GLY A 111 -12.82 -15.66 -21.57
N ILE A 112 -11.56 -15.76 -22.01
CA ILE A 112 -11.18 -16.07 -23.39
C ILE A 112 -11.41 -17.57 -23.71
N LEU A 113 -10.99 -18.45 -22.81
CA LEU A 113 -10.92 -19.89 -23.06
C LEU A 113 -12.31 -20.56 -23.02
N LEU A 114 -13.20 -20.15 -22.13
CA LEU A 114 -14.52 -20.75 -21.98
C LEU A 114 -15.36 -20.69 -23.27
N PRO A 115 -15.51 -19.54 -23.98
CA PRO A 115 -16.24 -19.48 -25.26
C PRO A 115 -15.62 -20.30 -26.40
N LEU A 116 -14.28 -20.57 -26.34
CA LEU A 116 -13.59 -21.42 -27.29
C LEU A 116 -13.87 -22.90 -27.05
N LEU A 117 -14.08 -23.29 -25.80
CA LEU A 117 -14.40 -24.69 -25.43
C LEU A 117 -15.85 -25.07 -25.74
N SER A 118 -16.79 -24.17 -25.43
CA SER A 118 -18.21 -24.49 -25.61
C SER A 118 -19.05 -23.27 -26.01
N ARG A 119 -20.02 -23.52 -26.90
CA ARG A 119 -20.99 -22.49 -27.35
C ARG A 119 -21.85 -21.96 -26.22
N VAL A 120 -22.07 -22.70 -25.13
CA VAL A 120 -22.82 -22.25 -23.95
C VAL A 120 -22.17 -21.03 -23.35
N PHE A 121 -20.85 -21.00 -23.25
CA PHE A 121 -20.08 -19.88 -22.73
C PHE A 121 -19.95 -18.67 -23.68
N ARG A 122 -20.56 -18.71 -24.88
CA ARG A 122 -20.76 -17.51 -25.68
C ARG A 122 -21.83 -16.59 -25.10
N LYS A 123 -22.73 -17.12 -24.25
CA LYS A 123 -23.75 -16.37 -23.51
C LYS A 123 -23.07 -15.63 -22.34
N TRP A 124 -23.40 -14.37 -22.17
CA TRP A 124 -22.73 -13.54 -21.15
C TRP A 124 -22.92 -14.02 -19.72
N TYR A 125 -24.16 -14.45 -19.38
CA TYR A 125 -24.46 -14.93 -18.04
C TYR A 125 -23.75 -16.25 -17.69
N ALA A 126 -23.50 -17.12 -18.67
CA ALA A 126 -22.82 -18.37 -18.43
C ALA A 126 -21.33 -18.14 -18.07
N VAL A 127 -20.69 -17.14 -18.71
CA VAL A 127 -19.32 -16.75 -18.38
C VAL A 127 -19.26 -15.97 -17.07
N LEU A 128 -20.22 -15.09 -16.81
CA LEU A 128 -20.35 -14.40 -15.53
C LEU A 128 -20.44 -15.40 -14.36
N LEU A 129 -21.36 -16.36 -14.46
CA LEU A 129 -21.52 -17.39 -13.42
C LEU A 129 -20.28 -18.28 -13.27
N ALA A 130 -19.60 -18.61 -14.37
CA ALA A 130 -18.37 -19.39 -14.32
C ALA A 130 -17.23 -18.58 -13.67
N GLY A 131 -17.08 -17.31 -14.01
CA GLY A 131 -16.08 -16.42 -13.40
C GLY A 131 -16.33 -16.22 -11.91
N PHE A 132 -17.55 -15.85 -11.55
CA PHE A 132 -17.95 -15.70 -10.15
C PHE A 132 -17.77 -16.99 -9.34
N GLY A 133 -18.26 -18.11 -9.87
CA GLY A 133 -18.16 -19.40 -9.20
C GLY A 133 -16.71 -19.88 -9.03
N SER A 134 -15.84 -19.63 -10.03
CA SER A 134 -14.41 -19.95 -9.92
C SER A 134 -13.72 -19.08 -8.88
N SER A 135 -14.00 -17.77 -8.86
CA SER A 135 -13.45 -16.86 -7.87
C SER A 135 -13.94 -17.23 -6.46
N LEU A 136 -15.23 -17.45 -6.28
CA LEU A 136 -15.79 -17.86 -4.99
C LEU A 136 -15.17 -19.18 -4.49
N ALA A 137 -14.92 -20.14 -5.37
CA ALA A 137 -14.28 -21.39 -4.99
C ALA A 137 -12.84 -21.15 -4.49
N ILE A 138 -12.09 -20.26 -5.12
CA ILE A 138 -10.74 -19.89 -4.69
C ILE A 138 -10.80 -19.22 -3.31
N GLU A 139 -11.66 -18.22 -3.12
CA GLU A 139 -11.82 -17.50 -1.86
C GLU A 139 -12.20 -18.45 -0.70
N LEU A 140 -13.10 -19.40 -0.95
CA LEU A 140 -13.46 -20.41 0.05
C LEU A 140 -12.29 -21.35 0.38
N VAL A 141 -11.47 -21.71 -0.60
CA VAL A 141 -10.27 -22.50 -0.35
C VAL A 141 -9.25 -21.68 0.45
N GLN A 142 -9.01 -20.40 0.15
CA GLN A 142 -8.13 -19.52 0.93
C GLN A 142 -8.60 -19.40 2.38
N LEU A 143 -9.89 -19.16 2.61
CA LEU A 143 -10.47 -19.07 3.94
C LEU A 143 -10.35 -20.40 4.73
N THR A 144 -10.61 -21.54 4.07
CA THR A 144 -10.57 -22.85 4.75
C THR A 144 -9.15 -23.29 5.07
N THR A 145 -8.19 -22.98 4.21
CA THR A 145 -6.76 -23.30 4.38
C THR A 145 -6.00 -22.26 5.19
N ALA A 146 -6.62 -21.13 5.54
CA ALA A 146 -5.97 -19.97 6.17
C ALA A 146 -4.73 -19.45 5.40
N ARG A 147 -4.69 -19.63 4.07
CA ARG A 147 -3.62 -19.19 3.16
C ARG A 147 -3.98 -17.94 2.36
N GLY A 148 -4.84 -17.13 2.90
CA GLY A 148 -5.32 -15.88 2.34
C GLY A 148 -6.54 -15.39 3.10
N MET A 149 -6.97 -14.18 2.77
CA MET A 149 -8.17 -13.55 3.30
C MET A 149 -9.30 -13.73 2.29
N PHE A 150 -10.51 -14.09 2.76
CA PHE A 150 -11.70 -14.04 1.90
C PHE A 150 -12.01 -12.58 1.56
N ASP A 151 -11.99 -12.23 0.28
CA ASP A 151 -12.17 -10.85 -0.16
C ASP A 151 -13.28 -10.72 -1.22
N VAL A 152 -14.27 -9.87 -0.91
CA VAL A 152 -15.36 -9.57 -1.86
C VAL A 152 -14.85 -8.76 -3.07
N ASP A 153 -13.81 -7.97 -2.92
CA ASP A 153 -13.20 -7.26 -4.04
C ASP A 153 -12.59 -8.21 -5.06
N ASP A 154 -11.99 -9.30 -4.61
CA ASP A 154 -11.46 -10.33 -5.50
C ASP A 154 -12.58 -11.05 -6.26
N LEU A 155 -13.74 -11.29 -5.63
CA LEU A 155 -14.91 -11.81 -6.35
C LEU A 155 -15.34 -10.86 -7.48
N PHE A 156 -15.35 -9.57 -7.22
CA PHE A 156 -15.73 -8.55 -8.20
C PHE A 156 -14.69 -8.43 -9.33
N THR A 157 -13.42 -8.22 -9.00
CA THR A 157 -12.33 -7.97 -9.96
C THR A 157 -12.07 -9.19 -10.84
N ASN A 158 -12.08 -10.39 -10.28
CA ASN A 158 -11.92 -11.65 -11.00
C ASN A 158 -13.09 -11.91 -11.96
N THR A 159 -14.33 -11.65 -11.51
CA THR A 159 -15.52 -11.76 -12.37
C THR A 159 -15.47 -10.74 -13.51
N LEU A 160 -15.07 -9.49 -13.20
CA LEU A 160 -14.89 -8.44 -14.20
C LEU A 160 -13.82 -8.84 -15.25
N GLY A 161 -12.68 -9.38 -14.80
CA GLY A 161 -11.63 -9.90 -15.67
C GLY A 161 -12.14 -10.99 -16.62
N THR A 162 -12.93 -11.92 -16.09
CA THR A 162 -13.59 -12.97 -16.91
C THR A 162 -14.50 -12.36 -17.98
N MET A 163 -15.26 -11.34 -17.64
CA MET A 163 -16.15 -10.65 -18.57
C MET A 163 -15.38 -9.83 -19.62
N VAL A 164 -14.27 -9.21 -19.25
CA VAL A 164 -13.33 -8.56 -20.19
C VAL A 164 -12.77 -9.58 -21.19
N GLY A 165 -12.28 -10.72 -20.70
CA GLY A 165 -11.76 -11.80 -21.55
C GLY A 165 -12.80 -12.35 -22.53
N ARG A 166 -14.04 -12.56 -22.07
CA ARG A 166 -15.16 -12.93 -22.95
C ARG A 166 -15.40 -11.85 -24.01
N SER A 167 -15.39 -10.61 -23.64
CA SER A 167 -15.63 -9.50 -24.59
C SER A 167 -14.60 -9.48 -25.70
N ILE A 168 -13.31 -9.66 -25.36
CA ILE A 168 -12.19 -9.72 -26.30
C ILE A 168 -12.38 -10.90 -27.28
N VAL A 169 -12.59 -12.11 -26.77
CA VAL A 169 -12.70 -13.30 -27.64
C VAL A 169 -13.95 -13.26 -28.50
N MET A 170 -15.07 -12.73 -28.01
CA MET A 170 -16.29 -12.60 -28.80
C MET A 170 -16.15 -11.58 -29.92
N LEU A 171 -15.41 -10.50 -29.71
CA LEU A 171 -15.07 -9.54 -30.76
C LEU A 171 -14.22 -10.22 -31.85
N VAL A 172 -13.16 -10.95 -31.45
CA VAL A 172 -12.29 -11.69 -32.38
C VAL A 172 -13.08 -12.73 -33.18
N LEU A 173 -13.93 -13.52 -32.49
CA LEU A 173 -14.76 -14.52 -33.16
C LEU A 173 -15.75 -13.88 -34.15
N SER A 174 -16.32 -12.72 -33.80
CA SER A 174 -17.19 -11.97 -34.70
C SER A 174 -16.46 -11.51 -35.97
N ALA A 175 -15.21 -11.08 -35.85
CA ALA A 175 -14.36 -10.68 -36.96
C ALA A 175 -13.99 -11.88 -37.85
N LEU A 176 -13.58 -13.00 -37.26
CA LEU A 176 -13.16 -14.21 -37.98
C LEU A 176 -14.33 -14.93 -38.68
N GLU A 177 -15.53 -14.90 -38.10
CA GLU A 177 -16.72 -15.52 -38.71
C GLU A 177 -17.32 -14.68 -39.87
N ARG A 178 -16.61 -13.65 -40.35
CA ARG A 178 -17.03 -12.72 -41.45
C ARG A 178 -18.36 -12.04 -41.22
N LYS A 179 -18.78 -11.94 -40.00
CA LYS A 179 -19.92 -11.13 -39.61
C LYS A 179 -19.39 -9.71 -39.45
N ASP A 180 -20.02 -8.78 -40.11
CA ASP A 180 -19.63 -7.38 -40.08
C ASP A 180 -19.29 -6.94 -38.65
N VAL A 181 -18.02 -6.73 -38.35
CA VAL A 181 -17.50 -6.34 -37.03
C VAL A 181 -18.14 -5.03 -36.54
N TRP A 182 -18.54 -4.19 -37.53
CA TRP A 182 -19.21 -2.91 -37.28
C TRP A 182 -20.71 -3.01 -37.02
N LYS A 183 -21.29 -4.20 -36.94
CA LYS A 183 -22.70 -4.31 -36.51
C LYS A 183 -22.80 -3.94 -35.03
N VAL A 184 -23.86 -3.25 -34.66
CA VAL A 184 -24.15 -2.80 -33.28
C VAL A 184 -23.99 -3.95 -32.26
N LYS A 185 -24.34 -5.18 -32.63
CA LYS A 185 -24.18 -6.37 -31.78
C LYS A 185 -22.71 -6.72 -31.49
N SER A 186 -21.79 -6.48 -32.42
CA SER A 186 -20.37 -6.73 -32.24
C SER A 186 -19.73 -5.61 -31.40
N LEU A 187 -20.14 -4.37 -31.60
CA LEU A 187 -19.72 -3.22 -30.80
C LEU A 187 -20.14 -3.36 -29.33
N ALA A 188 -21.26 -4.04 -29.04
CA ALA A 188 -21.69 -4.31 -27.68
C ALA A 188 -20.66 -5.13 -26.86
N TYR A 189 -19.77 -5.90 -27.52
CA TYR A 189 -18.67 -6.59 -26.83
C TYR A 189 -17.58 -5.64 -26.32
N LEU A 190 -17.49 -4.44 -26.85
CA LEU A 190 -16.55 -3.42 -26.36
C LEU A 190 -17.03 -2.72 -25.09
N PHE A 191 -18.30 -2.85 -24.71
CA PHE A 191 -18.90 -2.09 -23.61
C PHE A 191 -18.14 -2.27 -22.30
N ILE A 192 -17.89 -3.51 -21.86
CA ILE A 192 -17.22 -3.79 -20.58
C ILE A 192 -15.76 -3.32 -20.57
N PRO A 193 -14.91 -3.68 -21.56
CA PRO A 193 -13.53 -3.15 -21.61
C PRO A 193 -13.48 -1.62 -21.68
N MET A 194 -14.35 -0.99 -22.48
CA MET A 194 -14.39 0.46 -22.60
C MET A 194 -14.87 1.14 -21.32
N ALA A 195 -15.88 0.58 -20.65
CA ALA A 195 -16.34 1.07 -19.36
C ALA A 195 -15.22 1.02 -18.31
N LEU A 196 -14.47 -0.08 -18.24
CA LEU A 196 -13.32 -0.21 -17.35
C LEU A 196 -12.25 0.84 -17.67
N ILE A 197 -11.90 1.00 -18.94
CA ILE A 197 -10.91 2.02 -19.37
C ILE A 197 -11.39 3.42 -18.99
N LEU A 198 -12.67 3.74 -19.22
CA LEU A 198 -13.23 5.06 -18.89
C LEU A 198 -13.25 5.33 -17.39
N VAL A 199 -13.58 4.30 -16.57
CA VAL A 199 -13.53 4.42 -15.10
C VAL A 199 -12.10 4.67 -14.63
N LEU A 200 -11.14 3.88 -15.10
CA LEU A 200 -9.72 4.07 -14.76
C LEU A 200 -9.22 5.44 -15.22
N ALA A 201 -9.49 5.82 -16.47
CA ALA A 201 -9.13 7.14 -16.99
C ALA A 201 -9.75 8.27 -16.15
N GLY A 202 -11.01 8.14 -15.75
CA GLY A 202 -11.69 9.09 -14.87
C GLY A 202 -11.02 9.21 -13.52
N ILE A 203 -10.60 8.10 -12.92
CA ILE A 203 -9.86 8.06 -11.65
C ILE A 203 -8.51 8.79 -11.78
N PHE A 204 -7.70 8.45 -12.80
CA PHE A 204 -6.39 9.05 -13.00
C PHE A 204 -6.47 10.54 -13.37
N VAL A 205 -7.42 10.93 -14.21
CA VAL A 205 -7.68 12.34 -14.54
C VAL A 205 -8.18 13.08 -13.30
N GLY A 206 -9.12 12.50 -12.54
CA GLY A 206 -9.64 13.07 -11.32
C GLY A 206 -8.51 13.35 -10.30
N TYR A 207 -7.58 12.42 -10.14
CA TYR A 207 -6.41 12.66 -9.30
C TYR A 207 -5.49 13.75 -9.88
N ALA A 208 -5.22 13.73 -11.18
CA ALA A 208 -4.31 14.69 -11.80
C ALA A 208 -4.77 16.16 -11.65
N VAL A 209 -6.10 16.39 -11.70
CA VAL A 209 -6.67 17.75 -11.57
C VAL A 209 -6.86 18.22 -10.12
N LYS A 210 -6.73 17.33 -9.12
CA LYS A 210 -6.76 17.75 -7.70
C LYS A 210 -5.60 18.72 -7.41
N PRO A 211 -5.83 19.79 -6.65
CA PRO A 211 -4.76 20.71 -6.28
C PRO A 211 -3.71 20.03 -5.38
N TYR A 212 -4.15 19.16 -4.50
CA TYR A 212 -3.33 18.43 -3.52
C TYR A 212 -3.45 16.93 -3.73
N GLY A 213 -2.51 16.18 -3.17
CA GLY A 213 -2.52 14.71 -3.16
C GLY A 213 -3.57 14.13 -2.23
N ASN A 214 -3.49 12.83 -2.01
CA ASN A 214 -4.30 12.14 -1.02
C ASN A 214 -3.47 11.90 0.24
N LEU A 215 -4.08 11.99 1.41
CA LEU A 215 -3.47 11.53 2.65
C LEU A 215 -3.52 10.00 2.66
N GLN A 216 -2.34 9.37 2.71
CA GLN A 216 -2.23 7.91 2.53
C GLN A 216 -2.95 7.12 3.63
N ASP A 217 -2.90 7.63 4.86
CA ASP A 217 -3.52 7.03 6.04
C ASP A 217 -5.02 7.34 6.17
N ALA A 218 -5.59 8.13 5.25
CA ALA A 218 -7.02 8.44 5.28
C ALA A 218 -7.85 7.14 5.17
N PRO A 219 -8.97 7.05 5.90
CA PRO A 219 -9.74 5.81 5.95
C PRO A 219 -10.33 5.46 4.58
N ALA A 220 -10.10 4.22 4.13
CA ALA A 220 -10.73 3.69 2.92
C ALA A 220 -12.21 3.34 3.14
N VAL A 221 -12.60 3.09 4.38
CA VAL A 221 -13.95 2.77 4.80
C VAL A 221 -14.30 3.58 6.04
N THR A 222 -15.49 4.17 6.05
CA THR A 222 -16.04 4.85 7.22
C THR A 222 -16.31 3.83 8.32
N ALA A 223 -15.74 4.05 9.50
CA ALA A 223 -15.94 3.19 10.65
C ALA A 223 -17.36 3.32 11.22
N ASN A 224 -17.92 2.23 11.69
CA ASN A 224 -19.23 2.25 12.35
C ASN A 224 -19.09 2.45 13.86
N LEU A 225 -19.04 3.70 14.27
CA LEU A 225 -18.85 4.10 15.66
C LEU A 225 -20.15 4.45 16.41
N LYS A 226 -21.31 4.04 15.90
CA LYS A 226 -22.63 4.35 16.48
C LYS A 226 -22.85 3.86 17.91
N ASN A 227 -22.13 2.82 18.31
CA ASN A 227 -22.24 2.25 19.65
C ASN A 227 -21.21 2.83 20.64
N VAL A 228 -20.34 3.71 20.19
CA VAL A 228 -19.33 4.36 21.04
C VAL A 228 -20.00 5.47 21.82
N ARG A 229 -19.80 5.49 23.14
CA ARG A 229 -20.18 6.62 23.99
C ARG A 229 -19.03 7.62 23.99
N TRP A 230 -19.32 8.82 23.47
CA TRP A 230 -18.35 9.89 23.37
C TRP A 230 -18.44 10.83 24.55
N GLU A 231 -17.28 11.23 25.07
CA GLU A 231 -17.13 12.29 26.08
C GLU A 231 -16.10 13.30 25.58
N LEU A 232 -16.28 14.57 25.92
CA LEU A 232 -15.36 15.66 25.60
C LEU A 232 -14.65 16.13 26.87
N GLY A 233 -13.31 16.06 26.86
CA GLY A 233 -12.46 16.59 27.93
C GLY A 233 -12.17 18.10 27.80
N PHE A 234 -12.61 18.74 26.69
CA PHE A 234 -12.38 20.15 26.38
C PHE A 234 -13.58 20.74 25.62
N ALA A 235 -13.59 22.05 25.44
CA ALA A 235 -14.59 22.75 24.63
C ALA A 235 -13.99 23.08 23.25
N PRO A 236 -14.37 22.38 22.18
CA PRO A 236 -13.83 22.65 20.85
C PRO A 236 -14.37 23.96 20.28
N GLN A 237 -13.50 24.71 19.58
CA GLN A 237 -13.89 25.95 18.93
C GLN A 237 -14.79 25.67 17.71
N GLU A 238 -15.83 26.47 17.53
CA GLU A 238 -16.80 26.37 16.44
C GLU A 238 -16.48 27.30 15.26
N GLU A 239 -15.68 28.34 15.48
CA GLU A 239 -15.37 29.34 14.47
C GLU A 239 -14.59 28.74 13.28
N PRO A 240 -14.82 29.23 12.05
CA PRO A 240 -14.04 28.86 10.89
C PRO A 240 -12.55 29.19 11.09
N VAL A 241 -11.71 28.28 10.67
CA VAL A 241 -10.25 28.40 10.78
C VAL A 241 -9.66 28.38 9.37
N THR A 242 -8.54 29.10 9.17
CA THR A 242 -7.69 28.94 7.98
C THR A 242 -6.36 28.34 8.37
N ALA A 243 -5.77 27.57 7.45
CA ALA A 243 -4.43 27.04 7.64
C ALA A 243 -3.67 27.00 6.31
N TRP A 244 -2.37 27.12 6.40
CA TRP A 244 -1.49 26.99 5.24
C TRP A 244 -1.35 25.53 4.83
N VAL A 245 -1.41 25.27 3.54
CA VAL A 245 -0.86 24.07 2.91
C VAL A 245 0.56 24.38 2.49
N TYR A 246 1.48 23.48 2.82
CA TYR A 246 2.90 23.66 2.52
C TYR A 246 3.32 22.71 1.40
N GLU A 247 4.34 23.10 0.66
CA GLU A 247 4.99 22.25 -0.34
C GLU A 247 6.34 21.78 0.21
N VAL A 248 6.63 20.51 0.04
CA VAL A 248 7.95 19.91 0.27
C VAL A 248 8.60 19.58 -1.07
N GLY A 249 9.88 19.86 -1.20
CA GLY A 249 10.61 19.49 -2.40
C GLY A 249 10.68 17.97 -2.56
N ARG A 250 9.95 17.40 -3.55
CA ARG A 250 10.11 15.99 -3.90
C ARG A 250 11.54 15.72 -4.34
N LEU A 251 12.11 14.65 -3.80
CA LEU A 251 13.37 14.14 -4.30
C LEU A 251 13.11 13.25 -5.51
N ASP A 252 13.86 13.46 -6.59
CA ASP A 252 13.86 12.47 -7.66
C ASP A 252 14.68 11.24 -7.23
N GLN A 253 14.56 10.17 -8.00
CA GLN A 253 15.28 8.94 -7.70
C GLN A 253 16.79 9.13 -7.62
N ALA A 254 17.35 9.96 -8.52
CA ALA A 254 18.77 10.22 -8.57
C ALA A 254 19.26 10.99 -7.33
N ALA A 255 18.47 11.96 -6.85
CA ALA A 255 18.77 12.70 -5.62
C ALA A 255 18.76 11.79 -4.38
N CYS A 256 17.79 10.88 -4.28
CA CYS A 256 17.74 9.89 -3.20
C CYS A 256 18.91 8.90 -3.25
N GLU A 257 19.27 8.41 -4.44
CA GLU A 257 20.43 7.54 -4.63
C GLU A 257 21.73 8.27 -4.29
N GLN A 258 21.85 9.53 -4.68
CA GLN A 258 23.00 10.36 -4.33
C GLN A 258 23.07 10.56 -2.81
N PHE A 259 21.95 10.88 -2.16
CA PHE A 259 21.90 11.01 -0.71
C PHE A 259 22.34 9.72 -0.03
N GLY A 260 21.72 8.57 -0.32
CA GLY A 260 22.04 7.29 0.33
C GLY A 260 23.50 6.86 0.11
N THR A 261 24.02 7.02 -1.12
CA THR A 261 25.42 6.66 -1.43
C THR A 261 26.44 7.60 -0.82
N GLN A 262 26.10 8.87 -0.56
CA GLN A 262 26.96 9.83 0.10
C GLN A 262 26.88 9.75 1.62
N PHE A 263 25.70 9.45 2.17
CA PHE A 263 25.46 9.34 3.59
C PHE A 263 26.07 8.06 4.17
N ALA A 264 25.83 6.93 3.54
CA ALA A 264 26.26 5.62 4.02
C ALA A 264 27.75 5.53 4.40
N PRO A 265 28.72 5.98 3.57
CA PRO A 265 30.13 5.97 3.94
C PRO A 265 30.48 6.89 5.11
N LYS A 266 29.74 7.97 5.31
CA LYS A 266 29.98 8.92 6.41
C LYS A 266 29.62 8.32 7.77
N VAL A 267 28.60 7.45 7.78
CA VAL A 267 28.16 6.71 8.98
C VAL A 267 28.80 5.32 9.08
N GLY A 268 29.85 5.05 8.29
CA GLY A 268 30.59 3.79 8.33
C GLY A 268 29.90 2.60 7.66
N PHE A 269 28.85 2.83 6.89
CA PHE A 269 28.00 1.83 6.28
C PHE A 269 28.41 1.60 4.81
N SER A 270 28.58 0.35 4.40
CA SER A 270 28.88 -0.03 3.02
C SER A 270 27.62 -0.55 2.35
N VAL A 271 27.11 0.14 1.33
CA VAL A 271 25.93 -0.28 0.57
C VAL A 271 26.30 -1.47 -0.32
N GLU A 272 25.69 -2.63 -0.09
CA GLU A 272 25.81 -3.83 -0.92
C GLU A 272 24.66 -3.93 -1.93
N ASP A 273 23.43 -3.63 -1.48
CA ASP A 273 22.23 -3.71 -2.28
C ASP A 273 21.37 -2.45 -2.20
N ILE A 274 20.69 -2.14 -3.30
CA ILE A 274 19.74 -1.05 -3.39
C ILE A 274 18.41 -1.63 -3.90
N TYR A 275 17.34 -1.49 -3.10
CA TYR A 275 15.99 -1.87 -3.49
C TYR A 275 15.10 -0.64 -3.59
N TYR A 276 14.26 -0.65 -4.62
CA TYR A 276 13.36 0.46 -4.89
C TYR A 276 11.93 0.03 -4.58
N TYR A 277 11.28 0.77 -3.74
CA TYR A 277 9.85 0.67 -3.47
C TYR A 277 9.14 1.87 -4.11
N ASP A 278 7.82 1.92 -4.10
CA ASP A 278 7.06 2.97 -4.81
C ASP A 278 7.54 4.39 -4.46
N ASP A 279 7.62 4.71 -3.19
CA ASP A 279 8.00 6.03 -2.68
C ASP A 279 9.27 6.00 -1.79
N THR A 280 9.92 4.84 -1.65
CA THR A 280 11.07 4.66 -0.77
C THR A 280 12.20 3.92 -1.50
N ILE A 281 13.44 4.32 -1.25
CA ILE A 281 14.63 3.58 -1.65
C ILE A 281 15.27 2.99 -0.41
N TRP A 282 15.53 1.69 -0.44
CA TRP A 282 16.24 0.97 0.59
C TRP A 282 17.69 0.72 0.17
N PHE A 283 18.60 1.03 1.05
CA PHE A 283 20.02 0.73 0.92
C PHE A 283 20.39 -0.22 2.05
N GLY A 284 21.04 -1.32 1.75
CA GLY A 284 21.31 -2.36 2.74
C GLY A 284 22.70 -2.94 2.65
N ASN A 285 23.13 -3.50 3.76
CA ASN A 285 24.29 -4.36 3.88
C ASN A 285 23.90 -5.64 4.62
N HIS A 286 23.89 -6.75 3.90
CA HIS A 286 23.52 -8.04 4.48
C HIS A 286 24.54 -8.57 5.49
N SER A 287 25.79 -8.13 5.38
CA SER A 287 26.89 -8.62 6.23
C SER A 287 26.87 -7.98 7.61
N SER A 288 26.57 -6.68 7.69
CA SER A 288 26.49 -5.94 8.96
C SER A 288 25.06 -5.82 9.51
N GLY A 289 24.06 -5.97 8.66
CA GLY A 289 22.65 -5.76 9.01
C GLY A 289 22.20 -4.30 8.97
N ASP A 290 23.08 -3.40 8.55
CA ASP A 290 22.77 -1.98 8.39
C ASP A 290 21.78 -1.75 7.26
N PHE A 291 20.87 -0.82 7.46
CA PHE A 291 19.99 -0.36 6.39
C PHE A 291 19.64 1.12 6.52
N LEU A 292 19.38 1.73 5.38
CA LEU A 292 18.87 3.09 5.27
C LEU A 292 17.64 3.08 4.35
N PHE A 293 16.53 3.59 4.83
CA PHE A 293 15.35 3.90 4.02
C PHE A 293 15.30 5.39 3.73
N VAL A 294 15.08 5.78 2.49
CA VAL A 294 14.91 7.18 2.07
C VAL A 294 13.57 7.33 1.37
N ASN A 295 12.72 8.18 1.90
CA ASN A 295 11.42 8.49 1.31
C ASN A 295 11.59 9.57 0.23
N ARG A 296 11.12 9.27 -0.98
CA ARG A 296 11.21 10.17 -2.15
C ARG A 296 10.16 11.28 -2.15
N LEU A 297 9.08 11.14 -1.38
CA LEU A 297 8.02 12.13 -1.35
C LEU A 297 8.42 13.40 -0.61
N ASP A 298 9.17 13.24 0.47
CA ASP A 298 9.49 14.33 1.40
C ASP A 298 10.96 14.36 1.87
N GLY A 299 11.74 13.36 1.50
CA GLY A 299 13.15 13.27 1.87
C GLY A 299 13.40 12.80 3.30
N THR A 300 12.37 12.34 4.01
CA THR A 300 12.53 11.70 5.31
C THR A 300 13.27 10.37 5.17
N TRP A 301 13.94 9.95 6.23
CA TRP A 301 14.74 8.73 6.18
C TRP A 301 14.83 8.05 7.56
N GLU A 302 15.10 6.77 7.52
CA GLU A 302 15.32 5.92 8.69
C GLU A 302 16.62 5.16 8.49
N TYR A 303 17.49 5.19 9.48
CA TYR A 303 18.75 4.49 9.49
C TYR A 303 18.88 3.61 10.73
N ASN A 304 19.17 2.34 10.52
CA ASN A 304 19.51 1.39 11.56
C ASN A 304 21.04 1.25 11.61
N LEU A 305 21.64 1.56 12.75
CA LEU A 305 23.08 1.57 12.94
C LEU A 305 23.60 0.14 13.19
N GLY A 306 24.66 -0.21 12.45
CA GLY A 306 25.39 -1.47 12.73
C GLY A 306 26.29 -1.32 13.96
N ARG A 307 26.48 -2.42 14.65
CA ARG A 307 27.19 -2.47 15.93
C ARG A 307 28.62 -1.90 15.93
N GLU A 308 29.29 -1.76 14.78
CA GLU A 308 30.69 -1.30 14.70
C GLU A 308 30.84 0.22 14.64
N THR A 309 29.77 0.97 14.30
CA THR A 309 29.81 2.42 14.06
C THR A 309 28.87 3.23 14.96
N THR A 310 28.26 2.57 15.91
CA THR A 310 27.25 3.13 16.82
C THR A 310 27.89 4.16 17.77
N PRO A 311 27.38 5.39 17.89
CA PRO A 311 27.77 6.28 18.98
C PRO A 311 27.47 5.67 20.35
N VAL A 312 28.45 5.69 21.25
CA VAL A 312 28.35 5.09 22.57
C VAL A 312 28.49 6.16 23.63
N PHE A 313 27.56 6.17 24.58
CA PHE A 313 27.59 7.01 25.78
C PHE A 313 27.94 6.16 27.00
N ASP A 314 28.94 6.57 27.77
CA ASP A 314 29.39 5.86 29.00
C ASP A 314 28.50 6.23 30.21
N VAL A 315 27.19 6.44 29.99
CA VAL A 315 26.23 6.88 31.01
C VAL A 315 24.89 6.14 30.80
N HIS A 316 24.04 6.16 31.84
CA HIS A 316 22.67 5.68 31.74
C HIS A 316 21.83 6.64 30.83
N PRO A 317 20.88 6.16 30.03
CA PRO A 317 20.08 7.00 29.12
C PRO A 317 19.40 8.17 29.79
N GLU A 318 18.95 8.04 31.03
CA GLU A 318 18.33 9.15 31.78
C GLU A 318 19.31 10.29 32.14
N GLU A 319 20.62 10.06 32.05
CA GLU A 319 21.67 11.04 32.29
C GLU A 319 22.13 11.75 30.98
N ILE A 320 21.73 11.23 29.81
CA ILE A 320 22.06 11.80 28.50
C ILE A 320 21.30 13.12 28.33
N ARG A 321 22.00 14.15 27.94
CA ARG A 321 21.43 15.47 27.66
C ARG A 321 21.14 15.62 26.16
N SER A 322 20.25 16.54 25.79
CA SER A 322 19.99 16.88 24.39
C SER A 322 21.27 17.24 23.63
N GLU A 323 22.20 17.94 24.27
CA GLU A 323 23.49 18.31 23.69
C GLU A 323 24.33 17.08 23.31
N ASP A 324 24.34 16.05 24.15
CA ASP A 324 25.12 14.82 23.91
C ASP A 324 24.58 14.06 22.68
N ILE A 325 23.24 14.04 22.48
CA ILE A 325 22.59 13.46 21.28
C ILE A 325 22.89 14.33 20.05
N LEU A 326 22.80 15.65 20.16
CA LEU A 326 23.12 16.56 19.06
C LEU A 326 24.56 16.39 18.59
N ASP A 327 25.53 16.29 19.53
CA ASP A 327 26.93 16.04 19.20
C ASP A 327 27.13 14.70 18.47
N ALA A 328 26.41 13.65 18.90
CA ALA A 328 26.43 12.35 18.23
C ALA A 328 25.86 12.43 16.81
N LEU A 329 24.74 13.12 16.61
CA LEU A 329 24.12 13.34 15.30
C LEU A 329 25.03 14.15 14.38
N HIS A 330 25.67 15.20 14.90
CA HIS A 330 26.64 16.01 14.14
C HIS A 330 27.90 15.20 13.74
N GLN A 331 28.36 14.28 14.61
CA GLN A 331 29.46 13.37 14.25
C GLN A 331 29.05 12.44 13.10
N LEU A 332 27.77 12.08 13.00
CA LEU A 332 27.20 11.31 11.89
C LEU A 332 26.84 12.18 10.67
N TRP A 333 27.19 13.48 10.67
CA TRP A 333 26.88 14.42 9.58
C TRP A 333 25.39 14.66 9.35
N ILE A 334 24.58 14.52 10.38
CA ILE A 334 23.15 14.74 10.34
C ILE A 334 22.86 16.18 10.72
N GLU A 335 22.23 16.92 9.81
CA GLU A 335 21.81 18.30 10.04
C GLU A 335 20.49 18.30 10.81
N VAL A 336 20.44 19.05 11.91
CA VAL A 336 19.26 19.24 12.76
C VAL A 336 19.13 20.72 13.13
N PRO A 337 17.92 21.21 13.46
CA PRO A 337 17.74 22.57 13.99
C PRO A 337 18.54 22.77 15.29
N GLU A 338 19.17 23.95 15.42
CA GLU A 338 20.06 24.26 16.56
C GLU A 338 19.32 24.25 17.92
N ASP A 339 18.01 24.58 17.94
CA ASP A 339 17.22 24.71 19.16
C ASP A 339 16.42 23.44 19.54
N ILE A 340 16.69 22.31 18.87
CA ILE A 340 15.94 21.06 19.10
C ILE A 340 16.24 20.50 20.50
N GLN A 341 15.19 20.08 21.22
CA GLN A 341 15.29 19.48 22.54
C GLN A 341 14.77 18.06 22.55
N PHE A 342 15.55 17.13 23.09
CA PHE A 342 15.16 15.71 23.18
C PHE A 342 14.50 15.40 24.52
N THR A 343 13.42 14.63 24.46
CA THR A 343 12.79 14.00 25.62
C THR A 343 13.07 12.50 25.56
N ILE A 344 13.65 11.96 26.62
CA ILE A 344 13.99 10.55 26.71
C ILE A 344 12.93 9.79 27.49
N GLN A 345 12.42 8.74 26.93
CA GLN A 345 11.37 7.88 27.51
C GLN A 345 11.78 6.39 27.39
N SER A 346 11.35 5.58 28.35
CA SER A 346 11.51 4.13 28.29
C SER A 346 10.16 3.45 28.46
N PRO A 347 9.72 2.66 27.47
CA PRO A 347 8.52 1.84 27.59
C PRO A 347 8.66 0.75 28.64
N ASP A 348 9.87 0.15 28.78
CA ASP A 348 10.11 -1.04 29.58
C ASP A 348 10.96 -0.80 30.84
N LYS A 349 11.50 0.39 31.02
CA LYS A 349 12.38 0.83 32.14
C LYS A 349 13.69 0.03 32.30
N ASN A 350 14.11 -0.80 31.34
CA ASN A 350 15.26 -1.68 31.52
C ASN A 350 16.39 -1.49 30.50
N GLU A 351 16.11 -1.68 29.21
CA GLU A 351 17.18 -1.77 28.20
C GLU A 351 16.97 -0.84 27.02
N PHE A 352 15.70 -0.57 26.65
CA PHE A 352 15.37 0.22 25.48
C PHE A 352 14.78 1.59 25.87
N PHE A 353 15.33 2.63 25.28
CA PHE A 353 14.93 4.02 25.50
C PHE A 353 14.76 4.69 24.15
N THR A 354 13.91 5.68 24.08
CA THR A 354 13.69 6.49 22.90
C THR A 354 13.89 7.95 23.26
N ALA A 355 14.83 8.59 22.59
CA ALA A 355 15.00 10.04 22.62
C ALA A 355 14.23 10.65 21.44
N SER A 356 13.22 11.44 21.71
CA SER A 356 12.37 12.07 20.71
C SER A 356 12.40 13.59 20.82
N ALA A 357 12.42 14.25 19.67
CA ALA A 357 12.37 15.69 19.54
C ALA A 357 11.36 16.09 18.47
N GLU A 358 10.65 17.17 18.67
CA GLU A 358 9.63 17.71 17.77
C GLU A 358 10.01 19.13 17.35
N VAL A 359 9.84 19.43 16.06
CA VAL A 359 10.01 20.75 15.48
C VAL A 359 8.65 21.24 15.03
N GLU A 360 8.12 22.22 15.78
CA GLU A 360 6.81 22.78 15.51
C GLU A 360 6.83 23.82 14.40
N LEU A 361 5.73 23.94 13.67
CA LEU A 361 5.54 24.99 12.66
C LEU A 361 5.27 26.35 13.31
N VAL A 362 5.98 27.37 12.78
CA VAL A 362 5.66 28.77 13.06
C VAL A 362 4.84 29.32 11.89
N PRO A 363 3.53 29.55 12.06
CA PRO A 363 2.66 29.98 10.95
C PRO A 363 3.18 31.27 10.28
N GLY A 364 3.29 31.26 8.95
CA GLY A 364 3.67 32.44 8.16
C GLY A 364 5.16 32.63 7.91
N ALA A 365 6.04 31.75 8.38
CA ALA A 365 7.46 31.80 8.02
C ALA A 365 7.68 31.36 6.57
N GLU A 366 8.62 32.01 5.87
CA GLU A 366 8.88 31.74 4.42
C GLU A 366 9.45 30.34 4.17
N LYS A 367 10.28 29.84 5.07
CA LYS A 367 10.89 28.50 5.00
C LYS A 367 11.12 28.02 6.42
N GLN A 368 10.70 26.83 6.73
CA GLN A 368 10.82 26.31 8.08
C GLN A 368 10.99 24.81 8.11
N TRP A 369 11.57 24.34 9.17
CA TRP A 369 11.69 22.93 9.49
C TRP A 369 10.43 22.50 10.24
N TYR A 370 10.01 21.27 10.01
CA TYR A 370 8.83 20.69 10.67
C TYR A 370 8.97 19.18 10.74
N GLY A 371 8.54 18.60 11.84
CA GLY A 371 8.44 17.16 12.00
C GLY A 371 9.12 16.65 13.25
N THR A 372 9.51 15.38 13.24
CA THR A 372 10.05 14.69 14.41
C THR A 372 11.37 14.03 14.09
N LEU A 373 12.22 13.94 15.11
CA LEU A 373 13.45 13.16 15.10
C LEU A 373 13.43 12.21 16.29
N GLN A 374 13.54 10.93 16.01
CA GLN A 374 13.58 9.91 17.03
C GLN A 374 14.89 9.13 16.93
N CYS A 375 15.50 8.90 18.10
CA CYS A 375 16.70 8.11 18.25
C CYS A 375 16.43 6.99 19.26
N ASP A 376 16.53 5.75 18.81
CA ASP A 376 16.40 4.62 19.70
C ASP A 376 17.77 4.30 20.32
N LEU A 377 17.74 4.12 21.63
CA LEU A 377 18.89 3.94 22.49
C LEU A 377 18.80 2.58 23.20
N HIS A 378 19.88 1.83 23.16
CA HIS A 378 19.98 0.54 23.86
C HIS A 378 21.01 0.63 24.98
N TYR A 379 20.55 0.33 26.21
CA TYR A 379 21.43 0.33 27.41
C TYR A 379 21.81 -1.07 27.80
N GLN A 380 23.13 -1.36 27.73
CA GLN A 380 23.68 -2.65 28.12
C GLN A 380 25.08 -2.47 28.71
N ASP A 381 25.41 -3.26 29.78
CA ASP A 381 26.73 -3.30 30.41
C ASP A 381 27.28 -1.91 30.85
N GLY A 382 26.41 -1.02 31.29
CA GLY A 382 26.77 0.31 31.77
C GLY A 382 27.00 1.34 30.66
N LYS A 383 26.67 1.01 29.42
CA LYS A 383 26.79 1.88 28.24
C LYS A 383 25.48 2.01 27.51
N THR A 384 25.26 3.14 26.91
CA THR A 384 24.13 3.42 26.01
C THR A 384 24.62 3.51 24.58
N GLU A 385 24.03 2.72 23.70
CA GLU A 385 24.33 2.71 22.26
C GLU A 385 23.16 3.33 21.50
N LEU A 386 23.46 4.09 20.44
CA LEU A 386 22.46 4.65 19.53
C LEU A 386 22.21 3.65 18.40
N ASP A 387 21.04 2.99 18.41
CA ASP A 387 20.72 1.86 17.53
C ASP A 387 20.03 2.28 16.24
N GLN A 388 19.13 3.25 16.30
CA GLN A 388 18.30 3.65 15.17
C GLN A 388 18.04 5.14 15.17
N ILE A 389 17.95 5.72 13.99
CA ILE A 389 17.56 7.12 13.78
C ILE A 389 16.38 7.15 12.81
N ASP A 390 15.24 7.67 13.24
CA ASP A 390 14.07 7.97 12.41
C ASP A 390 13.99 9.49 12.22
N TYR A 391 14.47 9.95 11.06
CA TYR A 391 14.54 11.37 10.71
C TYR A 391 13.35 11.77 9.86
N ARG A 392 12.38 12.42 10.47
CA ARG A 392 11.15 12.90 9.83
C ARG A 392 11.05 14.42 9.81
N ILE A 393 12.18 15.13 9.84
CA ILE A 393 12.22 16.57 9.71
C ILE A 393 12.27 16.94 8.24
N VAL A 394 11.32 17.76 7.80
CA VAL A 394 11.21 18.25 6.44
C VAL A 394 11.33 19.76 6.39
N THR A 395 11.76 20.28 5.23
CA THR A 395 11.71 21.72 4.95
C THR A 395 10.42 22.05 4.22
N LEU A 396 9.60 22.90 4.81
CA LEU A 396 8.29 23.30 4.29
C LEU A 396 8.34 24.73 3.74
N LEU A 397 7.70 24.92 2.58
CA LEU A 397 7.48 26.19 1.92
C LEU A 397 5.98 26.48 1.89
N PRO A 398 5.50 27.66 2.35
CA PRO A 398 4.08 27.97 2.32
C PRO A 398 3.58 28.06 0.86
N CYS A 399 2.58 27.28 0.52
CA CYS A 399 2.01 27.22 -0.82
C CYS A 399 0.73 28.06 -0.90
N ARG A 400 -0.26 27.73 -0.06
CA ARG A 400 -1.58 28.38 -0.11
C ARG A 400 -2.28 28.28 1.23
N GLU A 401 -2.97 29.36 1.60
CA GLU A 401 -3.87 29.38 2.76
C GLU A 401 -5.27 28.88 2.35
N GLU A 402 -5.79 27.88 3.06
CA GLU A 402 -7.08 27.24 2.81
C GLU A 402 -8.01 27.38 3.99
N SER A 403 -9.32 27.43 3.70
CA SER A 403 -10.35 27.33 4.74
C SER A 403 -10.50 25.86 5.15
N ILE A 404 -10.35 25.60 6.43
CA ILE A 404 -10.39 24.25 7.00
C ILE A 404 -11.61 24.03 7.89
N LEU A 405 -11.84 22.81 8.32
CA LEU A 405 -12.83 22.47 9.34
C LEU A 405 -12.49 23.21 10.64
N SER A 406 -13.50 23.56 11.44
CA SER A 406 -13.25 23.96 12.83
C SER A 406 -12.93 22.73 13.70
N PRO A 407 -12.30 22.92 14.87
CA PRO A 407 -12.08 21.82 15.82
C PRO A 407 -13.37 21.06 16.19
N ALA A 408 -14.50 21.76 16.32
CA ALA A 408 -15.79 21.13 16.56
C ALA A 408 -16.26 20.26 15.39
N GLN A 409 -16.06 20.73 14.15
CA GLN A 409 -16.34 19.92 12.96
C GLN A 409 -15.42 18.71 12.84
N ALA A 410 -14.12 18.84 13.17
CA ALA A 410 -13.20 17.72 13.19
C ALA A 410 -13.60 16.63 14.21
N VAL A 411 -14.06 17.03 15.39
CA VAL A 411 -14.62 16.09 16.38
C VAL A 411 -15.87 15.41 15.83
N GLN A 412 -16.70 16.11 15.06
CA GLN A 412 -17.88 15.51 14.44
C GLN A 412 -17.48 14.47 13.36
N GLU A 413 -16.45 14.75 12.54
CA GLU A 413 -15.90 13.78 11.58
C GLU A 413 -15.38 12.52 12.28
N LEU A 414 -14.74 12.65 13.45
CA LEU A 414 -14.37 11.50 14.28
C LEU A 414 -15.60 10.67 14.67
N TYR A 415 -16.66 11.32 15.17
CA TYR A 415 -17.90 10.63 15.58
C TYR A 415 -18.58 9.93 14.41
N ASP A 416 -18.51 10.52 13.22
CA ASP A 416 -19.05 9.97 11.98
C ASP A 416 -18.20 8.83 11.39
N GLY A 417 -17.04 8.54 12.03
CA GLY A 417 -16.14 7.43 11.64
C GLY A 417 -15.19 7.75 10.50
N HIS A 418 -14.93 9.04 10.23
CA HIS A 418 -14.04 9.50 9.17
C HIS A 418 -12.61 9.75 9.64
N SER A 419 -12.27 9.36 10.87
CA SER A 419 -10.90 9.43 11.37
C SER A 419 -10.00 8.34 10.81
N PHE A 420 -8.70 8.56 10.81
CA PHE A 420 -7.72 7.65 10.19
C PHE A 420 -7.67 6.30 10.88
N GLN A 421 -7.88 6.26 12.18
CA GLN A 421 -7.84 5.04 12.98
C GLN A 421 -9.22 4.62 13.53
N GLY A 422 -10.30 5.19 13.02
CA GLY A 422 -11.66 4.84 13.43
C GLY A 422 -11.97 3.35 13.31
N GLY A 423 -11.40 2.67 12.30
CA GLY A 423 -11.49 1.22 12.12
C GLY A 423 -10.91 0.41 13.29
N ILE A 424 -9.93 0.94 14.01
CA ILE A 424 -9.38 0.31 15.22
C ILE A 424 -10.41 0.35 16.35
N LEU A 425 -11.08 1.49 16.54
CA LEU A 425 -12.14 1.65 17.54
C LEU A 425 -13.32 0.70 17.28
N GLU A 426 -13.68 0.55 16.00
CA GLU A 426 -14.72 -0.40 15.58
C GLU A 426 -14.28 -1.85 15.82
N TYR A 427 -13.07 -2.23 15.41
CA TYR A 427 -12.54 -3.59 15.53
C TYR A 427 -12.50 -4.06 16.99
N TYR A 428 -12.03 -3.22 17.91
CA TYR A 428 -11.97 -3.53 19.33
C TYR A 428 -13.31 -3.28 20.05
N GLN A 429 -14.35 -2.80 19.35
CA GLN A 429 -15.66 -2.51 19.90
C GLN A 429 -15.58 -1.64 21.17
N VAL A 430 -14.76 -0.58 21.11
CA VAL A 430 -14.49 0.29 22.26
C VAL A 430 -15.81 0.93 22.74
N PRO A 431 -16.22 0.71 24.00
CA PRO A 431 -17.56 1.14 24.43
C PRO A 431 -17.63 2.64 24.75
N GLN A 432 -16.51 3.23 25.20
CA GLN A 432 -16.45 4.64 25.58
C GLN A 432 -15.10 5.23 25.23
N VAL A 433 -15.13 6.42 24.66
CA VAL A 433 -13.94 7.21 24.29
C VAL A 433 -14.12 8.64 24.79
N THR A 434 -13.10 9.17 25.45
CA THR A 434 -13.02 10.59 25.83
C THR A 434 -12.02 11.27 24.91
N VAL A 435 -12.45 12.31 24.19
CA VAL A 435 -11.57 13.16 23.39
C VAL A 435 -10.91 14.17 24.32
N LEU A 436 -9.61 14.05 24.54
CA LEU A 436 -8.85 14.87 25.49
C LEU A 436 -8.42 16.22 24.91
N SER A 437 -8.01 16.22 23.63
CA SER A 437 -7.57 17.42 22.92
C SER A 437 -7.77 17.29 21.42
N CYS A 438 -7.73 18.44 20.74
CA CYS A 438 -7.76 18.54 19.27
C CYS A 438 -6.76 19.65 18.87
N ALA A 439 -5.67 19.28 18.22
CA ALA A 439 -4.60 20.19 17.81
C ALA A 439 -4.42 20.12 16.28
N LEU A 440 -4.01 21.24 15.68
CA LEU A 440 -3.73 21.31 14.25
C LEU A 440 -2.30 20.83 14.01
N GLU A 441 -2.15 19.90 13.07
CA GLU A 441 -0.87 19.36 12.58
C GLU A 441 -0.88 19.28 11.06
N TRP A 442 0.23 18.85 10.49
CA TRP A 442 0.39 18.69 9.04
C TRP A 442 0.93 17.30 8.70
N LYS A 443 0.34 16.69 7.68
CA LYS A 443 0.77 15.39 7.15
C LYS A 443 1.07 15.48 5.67
N GLY A 444 2.11 14.76 5.26
CA GLY A 444 2.50 14.63 3.86
C GLY A 444 1.44 13.89 3.02
N ASP A 445 1.28 14.34 1.78
CA ASP A 445 0.37 13.74 0.81
C ASP A 445 1.10 13.09 -0.36
N THR A 446 0.36 12.41 -1.21
CA THR A 446 0.90 11.69 -2.38
C THR A 446 1.41 12.59 -3.51
N LYS A 447 1.26 13.92 -3.41
CA LYS A 447 1.79 14.90 -4.37
C LYS A 447 2.97 15.73 -3.84
N GLY A 448 3.37 15.55 -2.57
CA GLY A 448 4.46 16.28 -1.94
C GLY A 448 4.00 17.58 -1.29
N PHE A 449 2.73 17.67 -0.89
CA PHE A 449 2.23 18.72 -0.04
C PHE A 449 2.06 18.21 1.38
N TYR A 450 2.21 19.12 2.34
CA TYR A 450 1.84 18.90 3.73
C TYR A 450 0.50 19.59 3.97
N GLN A 451 -0.53 18.78 4.17
CA GLN A 451 -1.91 19.21 4.37
C GLN A 451 -2.22 19.29 5.86
N PRO A 452 -3.03 20.30 6.28
CA PRO A 452 -3.47 20.38 7.66
C PRO A 452 -4.39 19.22 8.01
N VAL A 453 -4.14 18.64 9.18
CA VAL A 453 -4.95 17.59 9.82
C VAL A 453 -5.21 17.97 11.27
N TYR A 454 -6.27 17.47 11.86
CA TYR A 454 -6.48 17.56 13.31
C TYR A 454 -5.97 16.29 13.97
N ARG A 455 -5.01 16.43 14.89
CA ARG A 455 -4.61 15.41 15.84
C ARG A 455 -5.56 15.40 17.01
N LEU A 456 -6.14 14.26 17.31
CA LEU A 456 -7.08 14.03 18.38
C LEU A 456 -6.46 13.06 19.39
N GLU A 457 -6.28 13.50 20.64
CA GLU A 457 -5.85 12.61 21.71
C GLU A 457 -7.09 11.97 22.36
N LEU A 458 -7.12 10.66 22.34
CA LEU A 458 -8.25 9.86 22.78
C LEU A 458 -7.86 9.06 24.02
N GLN A 459 -8.72 9.05 25.04
CA GLN A 459 -8.65 8.14 26.17
C GLN A 459 -9.67 7.03 25.95
N LEU A 460 -9.21 5.82 25.75
CA LEU A 460 -10.06 4.64 25.60
C LEU A 460 -10.37 4.06 26.98
N GLN A 461 -11.60 3.63 27.20
CA GLN A 461 -11.95 2.93 28.43
C GLN A 461 -11.14 1.63 28.50
N ASP A 462 -10.38 1.45 29.59
CA ASP A 462 -9.59 0.24 29.91
C ASP A 462 -8.42 -0.10 28.95
N GLN A 463 -8.12 0.74 27.93
CA GLN A 463 -7.10 0.46 26.90
C GLN A 463 -6.00 1.54 26.78
N GLY A 464 -6.00 2.56 27.66
CA GLY A 464 -4.98 3.61 27.61
C GLY A 464 -5.30 4.77 26.66
N ARG A 465 -4.26 5.46 26.20
CA ARG A 465 -4.38 6.61 25.27
C ARG A 465 -4.08 6.20 23.84
N MET A 466 -4.72 6.87 22.92
CA MET A 466 -4.55 6.68 21.48
C MET A 466 -4.60 8.04 20.78
N THR A 467 -3.73 8.24 19.81
CA THR A 467 -3.77 9.39 18.91
C THR A 467 -4.48 9.00 17.62
N ASP A 468 -5.43 9.81 17.18
CA ASP A 468 -6.12 9.65 15.89
C ASP A 468 -6.08 10.96 15.11
N TYR A 469 -6.37 10.91 13.81
CA TYR A 469 -6.30 12.07 12.93
C TYR A 469 -7.57 12.19 12.09
N VAL A 470 -7.89 13.44 11.77
CA VAL A 470 -8.96 13.80 10.84
C VAL A 470 -8.42 14.81 9.83
N SER A 471 -8.74 14.64 8.54
CA SER A 471 -8.39 15.65 7.53
C SER A 471 -9.05 16.98 7.87
N ALA A 472 -8.27 18.06 7.86
CA ALA A 472 -8.80 19.39 8.13
C ALA A 472 -9.32 20.10 6.86
N LEU A 473 -8.88 19.71 5.65
CA LEU A 473 -9.39 20.27 4.40
C LEU A 473 -10.82 19.78 4.12
N LYS A 474 -11.65 20.72 3.60
CA LYS A 474 -13.07 20.50 3.27
C LYS A 474 -13.25 19.76 1.94
#